data_4e0cdac44076bc22e0bb36172a8491b5
#
_entry.id   4e0cdac44076bc22e0bb36172a8491b5
#
_cell.length_a   1.000
_cell.length_b   1.000
_cell.length_c   1.000
_cell.angle_alpha   90.00
_cell.angle_beta   90.00
_cell.angle_gamma   90.00
#
_symmetry.space_group_name_H-M   'P 1'
#
loop_
_entity.id
_entity.type
_entity.pdbx_description
1 polymer ?
#
loop_
_entity_poly.entity_id
_entity_poly.type
_entity_poly.pdbx_seq_one_letter_code
_entity_poly.pdbx_strand_id
1 'polypeptide(L)'
;RGAVAHLLKLLLKTHPADMAWVFRHLSFAERKKVFNVIAQTDMVGDFLSEIDQAILLEIVQDLTPKYLVAVISEMASDDVADLLEALPEEMANEIRQLMVKEDREEVDELMQYHPETAGGLMSPDFMALDGELSAGDAIKIVQERSEESEMSFYLYITHGDGQLAGVISLRELLLHPPYRQLKNIMNSNVTSVTTDTNQDEVAHVISQYNILAVPVVDSNYNLVGIVTVDDIIDVIREEATEDFLRMAGAGKDSEILLKSTMDNALTRAPWLFASWVGGVMAMFIITFFHDELQKVLALAAFIPIVIGMGGNIATQSSTIIIRGIATGRVNMQELSKVIFKEMRVGLILGTVYGLFLGLLAFFGYAETQYLGLVVGFSVLFVMTMAATVGTFVPLILKRLNFDAAIATGPFVTTSIDILGVLAYFLIAKSLLNL
;
A
#
# COMPACT_ATOMS: atom_id res chain seq x y z
N ARG A 1 20.66 -9.35 38.01
CA ARG A 1 19.96 -10.65 37.92
C ARG A 1 18.46 -10.53 38.24
N GLY A 2 18.01 -9.80 39.28
CA GLY A 2 16.59 -9.69 39.63
C GLY A 2 15.76 -8.92 38.58
N ALA A 3 16.29 -7.87 37.96
CA ALA A 3 15.61 -7.09 36.94
C ALA A 3 15.37 -7.90 35.64
N VAL A 4 16.35 -8.69 35.21
CA VAL A 4 16.22 -9.57 34.03
C VAL A 4 15.16 -10.66 34.24
N ALA A 5 15.14 -11.30 35.43
CA ALA A 5 14.13 -12.29 35.76
C ALA A 5 12.71 -11.69 35.86
N HIS A 6 12.59 -10.43 36.26
CA HIS A 6 11.31 -9.73 36.27
C HIS A 6 10.87 -9.36 34.83
N LEU A 7 11.79 -8.87 34.01
CA LEU A 7 11.55 -8.58 32.59
C LEU A 7 11.09 -9.84 31.84
N LEU A 8 11.79 -10.96 32.01
CA LEU A 8 11.41 -12.24 31.42
C LEU A 8 9.99 -12.66 31.78
N LYS A 9 9.60 -12.51 33.08
CA LYS A 9 8.24 -12.81 33.51
C LYS A 9 7.17 -11.89 32.89
N LEU A 10 7.51 -10.67 32.57
CA LEU A 10 6.62 -9.74 31.88
C LEU A 10 6.49 -10.15 30.41
N LEU A 11 7.61 -10.39 29.74
CA LEU A 11 7.67 -10.77 28.33
C LEU A 11 6.87 -12.06 28.07
N LEU A 12 7.05 -13.11 28.86
CA LEU A 12 6.30 -14.37 28.75
C LEU A 12 4.77 -14.24 28.96
N LYS A 13 4.28 -13.08 29.38
CA LYS A 13 2.84 -12.79 29.52
C LYS A 13 2.31 -11.80 28.50
N THR A 14 3.19 -11.21 27.72
CA THR A 14 2.87 -10.18 26.75
C THR A 14 2.83 -10.83 25.38
N HIS A 15 1.82 -10.52 24.59
CA HIS A 15 1.72 -10.99 23.21
C HIS A 15 2.89 -10.46 22.36
N PRO A 16 3.44 -11.22 21.40
CA PRO A 16 4.53 -10.76 20.52
C PRO A 16 4.26 -9.41 19.85
N ALA A 17 3.07 -9.18 19.32
CA ALA A 17 2.66 -7.92 18.72
C ALA A 17 2.73 -6.71 19.70
N ASP A 18 2.33 -6.91 20.98
CA ASP A 18 2.45 -5.87 22.01
C ASP A 18 3.93 -5.60 22.36
N MET A 19 4.75 -6.66 22.36
CA MET A 19 6.20 -6.51 22.55
C MET A 19 6.84 -5.71 21.41
N ALA A 20 6.49 -6.01 20.15
CA ALA A 20 6.97 -5.30 18.97
C ALA A 20 6.54 -3.82 19.02
N TRP A 21 5.28 -3.54 19.42
CA TRP A 21 4.81 -2.16 19.59
C TRP A 21 5.60 -1.38 20.65
N VAL A 22 5.88 -1.97 21.80
CA VAL A 22 6.72 -1.33 22.83
C VAL A 22 8.15 -1.13 22.32
N PHE A 23 8.65 -2.10 21.56
CA PHE A 23 10.02 -2.10 21.04
C PHE A 23 10.30 -0.91 20.11
N ARG A 24 9.30 -0.47 19.33
CA ARG A 24 9.38 0.74 18.50
C ARG A 24 9.75 2.00 19.29
N HIS A 25 9.34 2.08 20.56
CA HIS A 25 9.54 3.24 21.43
C HIS A 25 10.82 3.19 22.26
N LEU A 26 11.57 2.10 22.20
CA LEU A 26 12.83 1.93 22.91
C LEU A 26 13.99 2.54 22.12
N SER A 27 14.99 3.06 22.83
CA SER A 27 16.27 3.42 22.22
C SER A 27 17.03 2.17 21.78
N PHE A 28 17.96 2.32 20.82
CA PHE A 28 18.82 1.23 20.32
C PHE A 28 19.46 0.40 21.44
N ALA A 29 20.04 1.07 22.45
CA ALA A 29 20.68 0.39 23.58
C ALA A 29 19.69 -0.40 24.45
N GLU A 30 18.43 0.04 24.53
CA GLU A 30 17.37 -0.66 25.25
C GLU A 30 16.83 -1.82 24.42
N ARG A 31 16.61 -1.64 23.12
CA ARG A 31 16.23 -2.70 22.17
C ARG A 31 17.17 -3.88 22.27
N LYS A 32 18.47 -3.65 22.20
CA LYS A 32 19.49 -4.69 22.31
C LYS A 32 19.42 -5.47 23.63
N LYS A 33 19.15 -4.78 24.76
CA LYS A 33 19.01 -5.44 26.07
C LYS A 33 17.73 -6.29 26.16
N VAL A 34 16.62 -5.77 25.65
CA VAL A 34 15.32 -6.46 25.66
C VAL A 34 15.38 -7.65 24.72
N PHE A 35 15.91 -7.47 23.51
CA PHE A 35 16.08 -8.56 22.55
C PHE A 35 16.90 -9.73 23.09
N ASN A 36 18.03 -9.46 23.78
CA ASN A 36 18.82 -10.51 24.41
C ASN A 36 18.06 -11.33 25.48
N VAL A 37 16.92 -10.83 25.96
CA VAL A 37 16.05 -11.57 26.88
C VAL A 37 14.97 -12.32 26.12
N ILE A 38 14.38 -11.72 25.10
CA ILE A 38 13.38 -12.33 24.21
C ILE A 38 14.00 -13.54 23.47
N ALA A 39 15.19 -13.35 22.97
CA ALA A 39 15.96 -14.37 22.22
C ALA A 39 16.33 -15.63 23.04
N GLN A 40 15.99 -15.68 24.33
CA GLN A 40 16.10 -16.87 25.18
C GLN A 40 14.75 -17.55 25.41
N THR A 41 13.71 -17.13 24.68
CA THR A 41 12.34 -17.66 24.78
C THR A 41 11.90 -18.24 23.44
N ASP A 42 10.99 -19.17 23.46
CA ASP A 42 10.38 -19.79 22.29
C ASP A 42 9.51 -18.79 21.46
N MET A 43 9.28 -17.58 21.98
CA MET A 43 8.51 -16.50 21.35
C MET A 43 9.36 -15.62 20.42
N VAL A 44 10.63 -15.93 20.23
CA VAL A 44 11.54 -15.05 19.49
C VAL A 44 11.19 -15.01 18.00
N GLY A 45 10.75 -16.12 17.41
CA GLY A 45 10.28 -16.20 16.03
C GLY A 45 9.08 -15.28 15.82
N ASP A 46 7.99 -15.52 16.53
CA ASP A 46 6.77 -14.68 16.46
C ASP A 46 7.03 -13.20 16.76
N PHE A 47 8.01 -12.90 17.60
CA PHE A 47 8.38 -11.52 17.89
C PHE A 47 9.13 -10.86 16.71
N LEU A 48 9.95 -11.61 15.98
CA LEU A 48 10.70 -11.08 14.84
C LEU A 48 9.80 -10.83 13.63
N SER A 49 8.77 -11.66 13.40
CA SER A 49 7.79 -11.43 12.34
C SER A 49 6.92 -10.18 12.56
N GLU A 50 6.72 -9.79 13.83
CA GLU A 50 5.92 -8.60 14.20
C GLU A 50 6.71 -7.27 14.22
N ILE A 51 8.04 -7.29 14.05
CA ILE A 51 8.88 -6.09 14.12
C ILE A 51 8.99 -5.41 12.75
N ASP A 52 8.96 -4.07 12.74
CA ASP A 52 9.27 -3.28 11.55
C ASP A 52 10.64 -3.64 10.97
N GLN A 53 10.71 -3.77 9.64
CA GLN A 53 11.91 -4.20 8.90
C GLN A 53 13.16 -3.35 9.24
N ALA A 54 13.01 -2.02 9.38
CA ALA A 54 14.12 -1.15 9.75
C ALA A 54 14.70 -1.46 11.15
N ILE A 55 13.83 -1.81 12.10
CA ILE A 55 14.25 -2.19 13.46
C ILE A 55 14.86 -3.60 13.46
N LEU A 56 14.29 -4.50 12.68
CA LEU A 56 14.79 -5.85 12.48
C LEU A 56 16.22 -5.84 11.96
N LEU A 57 16.49 -5.09 10.88
CA LEU A 57 17.84 -4.92 10.32
C LEU A 57 18.84 -4.34 11.33
N GLU A 58 18.39 -3.37 12.15
CA GLU A 58 19.22 -2.77 13.22
C GLU A 58 19.67 -3.80 14.26
N ILE A 59 18.81 -4.77 14.60
CA ILE A 59 19.10 -5.81 15.59
C ILE A 59 19.96 -6.91 14.98
N VAL A 60 19.62 -7.36 13.80
CA VAL A 60 20.20 -8.54 13.15
C VAL A 60 21.66 -8.30 12.75
N GLN A 61 22.04 -7.05 12.36
CA GLN A 61 23.42 -6.69 12.02
C GLN A 61 24.44 -6.99 13.12
N ASP A 62 24.01 -7.03 14.37
CA ASP A 62 24.87 -7.31 15.53
C ASP A 62 24.92 -8.81 15.91
N LEU A 63 24.10 -9.65 15.25
CA LEU A 63 24.02 -11.08 15.54
C LEU A 63 25.00 -11.88 14.69
N THR A 64 25.46 -13.01 15.23
CA THR A 64 26.25 -13.95 14.44
C THR A 64 25.31 -14.80 13.57
N PRO A 65 25.69 -15.15 12.32
CA PRO A 65 24.85 -15.98 11.44
C PRO A 65 24.39 -17.29 12.09
N LYS A 66 25.25 -17.94 12.86
CA LYS A 66 24.88 -19.17 13.59
C LYS A 66 23.78 -18.98 14.61
N TYR A 67 23.78 -17.81 15.28
CA TYR A 67 22.75 -17.50 16.27
C TYR A 67 21.44 -17.13 15.58
N LEU A 68 21.54 -16.41 14.46
CA LEU A 68 20.37 -16.03 13.68
C LEU A 68 19.68 -17.27 13.10
N VAL A 69 20.43 -18.26 12.57
CA VAL A 69 19.86 -19.53 12.10
C VAL A 69 19.08 -20.25 13.21
N ALA A 70 19.59 -20.25 14.44
CA ALA A 70 18.88 -20.87 15.56
C ALA A 70 17.60 -20.13 15.95
N VAL A 71 17.50 -18.84 15.65
CA VAL A 71 16.31 -18.03 15.91
C VAL A 71 15.29 -18.21 14.80
N ILE A 72 15.73 -18.16 13.54
CA ILE A 72 14.81 -18.25 12.39
C ILE A 72 14.26 -19.67 12.17
N SER A 73 14.89 -20.71 12.74
CA SER A 73 14.35 -22.08 12.69
C SER A 73 13.02 -22.25 13.44
N GLU A 74 12.61 -21.26 14.23
CA GLU A 74 11.33 -21.21 14.91
C GLU A 74 10.31 -20.30 14.20
N MET A 75 10.69 -19.72 13.04
CA MET A 75 9.82 -18.84 12.24
C MET A 75 9.18 -19.63 11.09
N ALA A 76 8.05 -19.14 10.58
CA ALA A 76 7.43 -19.64 9.37
C ALA A 76 8.33 -19.41 8.15
N SER A 77 8.26 -20.27 7.13
CA SER A 77 9.18 -20.25 5.97
C SER A 77 9.05 -18.99 5.12
N ASP A 78 7.86 -18.41 5.01
CA ASP A 78 7.57 -17.12 4.38
C ASP A 78 8.20 -15.96 5.14
N ASP A 79 8.02 -15.87 6.45
CA ASP A 79 8.68 -14.87 7.32
C ASP A 79 10.22 -14.94 7.22
N VAL A 80 10.78 -16.17 7.10
CA VAL A 80 12.22 -16.35 6.90
C VAL A 80 12.65 -15.85 5.53
N ALA A 81 11.85 -16.09 4.48
CA ALA A 81 12.14 -15.58 3.13
C ALA A 81 12.18 -14.05 3.12
N ASP A 82 11.17 -13.39 3.72
CA ASP A 82 11.10 -11.93 3.85
C ASP A 82 12.29 -11.36 4.65
N LEU A 83 12.65 -12.00 5.75
CA LEU A 83 13.83 -11.62 6.51
C LEU A 83 15.11 -11.69 5.68
N LEU A 84 15.29 -12.78 4.93
CA LEU A 84 16.49 -12.96 4.10
C LEU A 84 16.56 -11.98 2.93
N GLU A 85 15.44 -11.61 2.35
CA GLU A 85 15.37 -10.55 1.31
C GLU A 85 15.74 -9.16 1.87
N ALA A 86 15.38 -8.90 3.11
CA ALA A 86 15.72 -7.64 3.78
C ALA A 86 17.20 -7.52 4.15
N LEU A 87 17.92 -8.64 4.27
CA LEU A 87 19.32 -8.68 4.68
C LEU A 87 20.30 -8.36 3.54
N PRO A 88 21.52 -7.85 3.86
CA PRO A 88 22.60 -7.79 2.88
C PRO A 88 22.90 -9.18 2.29
N GLU A 89 23.09 -9.24 0.96
CA GLU A 89 23.24 -10.49 0.20
C GLU A 89 24.31 -11.44 0.77
N GLU A 90 25.43 -10.90 1.27
CA GLU A 90 26.51 -11.70 1.89
C GLU A 90 26.01 -12.42 3.15
N MET A 91 25.25 -11.73 4.00
CA MET A 91 24.70 -12.28 5.24
C MET A 91 23.59 -13.29 4.95
N ALA A 92 22.68 -12.98 4.06
CA ALA A 92 21.60 -13.88 3.63
C ALA A 92 22.16 -15.20 3.10
N ASN A 93 23.20 -15.15 2.24
CA ASN A 93 23.85 -16.34 1.72
C ASN A 93 24.56 -17.16 2.80
N GLU A 94 25.19 -16.53 3.79
CA GLU A 94 25.81 -17.24 4.91
C GLU A 94 24.77 -17.96 5.78
N ILE A 95 23.65 -17.30 6.07
CA ILE A 95 22.54 -17.88 6.82
C ILE A 95 21.97 -19.08 6.07
N ARG A 96 21.63 -18.93 4.79
CA ARG A 96 21.11 -20.03 3.95
C ARG A 96 22.03 -21.26 3.91
N GLN A 97 23.37 -21.07 3.92
CA GLN A 97 24.30 -22.19 3.98
C GLN A 97 24.31 -22.91 5.33
N LEU A 98 23.89 -22.26 6.39
CA LEU A 98 23.85 -22.80 7.73
C LEU A 98 22.48 -23.40 8.10
N MET A 99 21.42 -23.11 7.35
CA MET A 99 20.07 -23.68 7.53
C MET A 99 20.06 -25.19 7.29
N VAL A 100 19.10 -25.87 7.93
CA VAL A 100 18.77 -27.27 7.63
C VAL A 100 18.34 -27.36 6.16
N LYS A 101 18.58 -28.52 5.55
CA LYS A 101 18.39 -28.67 4.09
C LYS A 101 16.93 -28.49 3.69
N GLU A 102 16.04 -29.06 4.48
CA GLU A 102 14.60 -29.04 4.27
C GLU A 102 14.08 -27.60 4.30
N ASP A 103 14.33 -26.86 5.39
CA ASP A 103 13.90 -25.46 5.58
C ASP A 103 14.49 -24.54 4.49
N ARG A 104 15.75 -24.78 4.11
CA ARG A 104 16.38 -24.02 3.04
C ARG A 104 15.74 -24.24 1.68
N GLU A 105 15.34 -25.50 1.35
CA GLU A 105 14.69 -25.81 0.08
C GLU A 105 13.33 -25.11 -0.02
N GLU A 106 12.57 -25.04 1.07
CA GLU A 106 11.29 -24.31 1.14
C GLU A 106 11.48 -22.80 0.98
N VAL A 107 12.40 -22.22 1.73
CA VAL A 107 12.71 -20.78 1.63
C VAL A 107 13.27 -20.42 0.24
N ASP A 108 14.15 -21.26 -0.33
CA ASP A 108 14.69 -21.08 -1.67
C ASP A 108 13.60 -21.15 -2.76
N GLU A 109 12.53 -21.92 -2.54
CA GLU A 109 11.37 -21.97 -3.43
C GLU A 109 10.53 -20.69 -3.33
N LEU A 110 10.25 -20.20 -2.13
CA LEU A 110 9.51 -18.97 -1.91
C LEU A 110 10.24 -17.75 -2.49
N MET A 111 11.55 -17.65 -2.28
CA MET A 111 12.39 -16.57 -2.82
C MET A 111 12.49 -16.53 -4.35
N GLN A 112 11.93 -17.51 -5.09
CA GLN A 112 11.84 -17.44 -6.56
C GLN A 112 10.68 -16.56 -7.04
N TYR A 113 9.70 -16.32 -6.19
CA TYR A 113 8.55 -15.48 -6.51
C TYR A 113 8.84 -14.00 -6.20
N HIS A 114 8.11 -13.12 -6.84
CA HIS A 114 8.24 -11.71 -6.55
C HIS A 114 7.52 -11.38 -5.23
N PRO A 115 8.11 -10.63 -4.29
CA PRO A 115 7.51 -10.36 -2.97
C PRO A 115 6.08 -9.80 -3.02
N GLU A 116 5.79 -8.92 -3.97
CA GLU A 116 4.47 -8.29 -4.15
C GLU A 116 3.46 -9.20 -4.90
N THR A 117 3.64 -10.53 -4.86
CA THR A 117 2.72 -11.50 -5.51
C THR A 117 2.23 -12.55 -4.52
N ALA A 118 1.15 -13.27 -4.90
CA ALA A 118 0.64 -14.37 -4.08
C ALA A 118 1.69 -15.44 -3.79
N GLY A 119 2.61 -15.69 -4.73
CA GLY A 119 3.73 -16.62 -4.53
C GLY A 119 4.75 -16.13 -3.52
N GLY A 120 4.99 -14.81 -3.43
CA GLY A 120 5.87 -14.22 -2.42
C GLY A 120 5.23 -14.15 -1.02
N LEU A 121 3.91 -13.95 -0.97
CA LEU A 121 3.16 -13.84 0.30
C LEU A 121 2.67 -15.18 0.84
N MET A 122 2.80 -16.29 0.08
CA MET A 122 2.21 -17.56 0.49
C MET A 122 3.03 -18.30 1.52
N SER A 123 2.34 -18.86 2.51
CA SER A 123 2.90 -19.90 3.37
C SER A 123 2.75 -21.28 2.73
N PRO A 124 3.79 -22.14 2.74
CA PRO A 124 3.69 -23.52 2.34
C PRO A 124 3.01 -24.40 3.40
N ASP A 125 2.77 -23.88 4.59
CA ASP A 125 2.22 -24.60 5.74
C ASP A 125 0.70 -24.76 5.66
N PHE A 126 0.21 -25.52 4.72
CA PHE A 126 -1.19 -25.84 4.56
C PHE A 126 -1.48 -27.34 4.72
N MET A 127 -2.72 -27.66 5.11
CA MET A 127 -3.15 -29.05 5.19
C MET A 127 -3.91 -29.48 3.94
N ALA A 128 -3.28 -30.30 3.11
CA ALA A 128 -3.89 -30.94 1.94
C ALA A 128 -4.23 -32.41 2.22
N LEU A 129 -5.44 -32.85 1.83
CA LEU A 129 -5.93 -34.20 2.01
C LEU A 129 -6.51 -34.74 0.72
N ASP A 130 -6.38 -36.07 0.51
CA ASP A 130 -7.01 -36.73 -0.62
C ASP A 130 -8.54 -36.81 -0.46
N GLY A 131 -9.25 -36.47 -1.52
CA GLY A 131 -10.73 -36.49 -1.54
C GLY A 131 -11.37 -37.85 -1.30
N GLU A 132 -10.65 -38.95 -1.46
CA GLU A 132 -11.14 -40.31 -1.17
C GLU A 132 -11.13 -40.66 0.34
N LEU A 133 -10.43 -39.88 1.17
CA LEU A 133 -10.41 -40.08 2.61
C LEU A 133 -11.81 -39.88 3.22
N SER A 134 -12.08 -40.60 4.29
CA SER A 134 -13.29 -40.36 5.10
C SER A 134 -13.10 -39.17 6.06
N ALA A 135 -14.22 -38.53 6.43
CA ALA A 135 -14.20 -37.42 7.40
C ALA A 135 -13.60 -37.88 8.76
N GLY A 136 -13.81 -39.12 9.17
CA GLY A 136 -13.23 -39.66 10.38
C GLY A 136 -11.70 -39.85 10.32
N ASP A 137 -11.17 -40.23 9.16
CA ASP A 137 -9.73 -40.36 8.99
C ASP A 137 -9.08 -38.96 8.86
N ALA A 138 -9.73 -38.05 8.16
CA ALA A 138 -9.29 -36.65 8.10
C ALA A 138 -9.16 -36.01 9.50
N ILE A 139 -10.15 -36.22 10.38
CA ILE A 139 -10.08 -35.72 11.76
C ILE A 139 -8.89 -36.29 12.54
N LYS A 140 -8.54 -37.57 12.34
CA LYS A 140 -7.35 -38.15 12.96
C LYS A 140 -6.06 -37.52 12.46
N ILE A 141 -5.95 -37.34 11.13
CA ILE A 141 -4.79 -36.69 10.54
C ILE A 141 -4.61 -35.26 11.07
N VAL A 142 -5.72 -34.50 11.16
CA VAL A 142 -5.71 -33.16 11.76
C VAL A 142 -5.23 -33.19 13.21
N GLN A 143 -5.69 -34.17 14.00
CA GLN A 143 -5.26 -34.33 15.41
C GLN A 143 -3.79 -34.72 15.56
N GLU A 144 -3.24 -35.48 14.60
CA GLU A 144 -1.86 -35.94 14.62
C GLU A 144 -0.88 -34.84 14.13
N ARG A 145 -1.32 -33.96 13.21
CA ARG A 145 -0.50 -32.92 12.57
C ARG A 145 -0.83 -31.50 13.02
N SER A 146 -1.65 -31.34 14.08
CA SER A 146 -2.10 -30.00 14.51
C SER A 146 -0.99 -29.08 15.00
N GLU A 147 0.18 -29.61 15.30
CA GLU A 147 1.36 -28.83 15.69
C GLU A 147 2.24 -28.40 14.50
N GLU A 148 1.98 -28.95 13.30
CA GLU A 148 2.79 -28.71 12.07
C GLU A 148 2.14 -27.67 11.12
N SER A 149 0.94 -27.19 11.39
CA SER A 149 0.21 -26.29 10.48
C SER A 149 -0.29 -25.07 11.21
N GLU A 150 0.14 -23.89 10.76
CA GLU A 150 -0.28 -22.60 11.32
C GLU A 150 -1.79 -22.37 11.19
N MET A 151 -2.42 -22.80 10.10
CA MET A 151 -3.84 -22.53 9.81
C MET A 151 -4.68 -23.79 9.66
N SER A 152 -5.17 -24.29 10.77
CA SER A 152 -6.02 -25.49 10.82
C SER A 152 -7.51 -25.23 10.53
N PHE A 153 -7.92 -24.00 10.12
CA PHE A 153 -9.35 -23.69 9.92
C PHE A 153 -9.91 -24.24 8.61
N TYR A 154 -9.08 -24.40 7.59
CA TYR A 154 -9.42 -24.94 6.29
C TYR A 154 -8.55 -26.14 5.94
N LEU A 155 -9.19 -27.17 5.39
CA LEU A 155 -8.55 -28.33 4.81
C LEU A 155 -8.73 -28.27 3.31
N TYR A 156 -7.65 -28.30 2.58
CA TYR A 156 -7.68 -28.29 1.13
C TYR A 156 -7.74 -29.72 0.62
N ILE A 157 -8.64 -29.96 -0.31
CA ILE A 157 -8.83 -31.28 -0.87
C ILE A 157 -8.16 -31.29 -2.24
N THR A 158 -7.24 -32.24 -2.42
CA THR A 158 -6.52 -32.43 -3.67
C THR A 158 -6.86 -33.77 -4.32
N HIS A 159 -6.66 -33.85 -5.64
CA HIS A 159 -6.55 -35.13 -6.32
C HIS A 159 -5.15 -35.71 -6.15
N GLY A 160 -4.96 -37.00 -6.50
CA GLY A 160 -3.71 -37.72 -6.28
C GLY A 160 -2.47 -37.17 -7.03
N ASP A 161 -2.68 -36.19 -7.90
CA ASP A 161 -1.66 -35.44 -8.64
C ASP A 161 -1.35 -34.05 -8.02
N GLY A 162 -1.95 -33.72 -6.89
CA GLY A 162 -1.74 -32.44 -6.19
C GLY A 162 -2.67 -31.31 -6.61
N GLN A 163 -3.54 -31.52 -7.62
CA GLN A 163 -4.48 -30.50 -8.09
C GLN A 163 -5.55 -30.19 -7.06
N LEU A 164 -5.82 -28.89 -6.85
CA LEU A 164 -6.85 -28.40 -5.94
C LEU A 164 -8.24 -28.80 -6.43
N ALA A 165 -8.96 -29.61 -5.63
CA ALA A 165 -10.29 -30.10 -5.94
C ALA A 165 -11.40 -29.43 -5.13
N GLY A 166 -11.09 -28.99 -3.90
CA GLY A 166 -12.08 -28.43 -3.00
C GLY A 166 -11.47 -27.90 -1.72
N VAL A 167 -12.33 -27.34 -0.88
CA VAL A 167 -12.00 -26.89 0.47
C VAL A 167 -13.10 -27.31 1.45
N ILE A 168 -12.72 -27.65 2.67
CA ILE A 168 -13.64 -27.97 3.78
C ILE A 168 -13.17 -27.18 4.98
N SER A 169 -14.08 -26.47 5.66
CA SER A 169 -13.75 -25.89 6.95
C SER A 169 -13.74 -26.99 8.04
N LEU A 170 -12.90 -26.82 9.05
CA LEU A 170 -12.86 -27.74 10.19
C LEU A 170 -14.26 -27.88 10.84
N ARG A 171 -15.04 -26.80 10.88
CA ARG A 171 -16.41 -26.83 11.36
C ARG A 171 -17.31 -27.74 10.52
N GLU A 172 -17.24 -27.68 9.21
CA GLU A 172 -18.02 -28.53 8.31
C GLU A 172 -17.59 -29.99 8.45
N LEU A 173 -16.28 -30.26 8.52
CA LEU A 173 -15.78 -31.61 8.74
C LEU A 173 -16.38 -32.26 9.99
N LEU A 174 -16.47 -31.53 11.11
CA LEU A 174 -17.04 -32.00 12.38
C LEU A 174 -18.56 -32.21 12.33
N LEU A 175 -19.28 -31.59 11.41
CA LEU A 175 -20.74 -31.72 11.29
C LEU A 175 -21.15 -32.92 10.41
N HIS A 176 -20.24 -33.52 9.67
CA HIS A 176 -20.53 -34.66 8.80
C HIS A 176 -20.25 -36.00 9.48
N PRO A 177 -20.99 -37.06 9.10
CA PRO A 177 -20.74 -38.39 9.62
C PRO A 177 -19.34 -38.91 9.26
N PRO A 178 -18.62 -39.60 10.17
CA PRO A 178 -17.23 -40.02 9.99
C PRO A 178 -16.96 -40.87 8.73
N TYR A 179 -17.97 -41.59 8.25
CA TYR A 179 -17.84 -42.47 7.07
C TYR A 179 -17.99 -41.74 5.71
N ARG A 180 -18.33 -40.46 5.71
CA ARG A 180 -18.49 -39.69 4.47
C ARG A 180 -17.10 -39.36 3.89
N GLN A 181 -16.95 -39.56 2.58
CA GLN A 181 -15.73 -39.16 1.87
C GLN A 181 -15.66 -37.65 1.69
N LEU A 182 -14.47 -37.09 1.75
CA LEU A 182 -14.21 -35.64 1.65
C LEU A 182 -14.71 -35.05 0.33
N LYS A 183 -14.53 -35.74 -0.80
CA LYS A 183 -15.03 -35.33 -2.12
C LYS A 183 -16.55 -35.12 -2.20
N ASN A 184 -17.31 -35.75 -1.29
CA ASN A 184 -18.78 -35.65 -1.26
C ASN A 184 -19.28 -34.56 -0.31
N ILE A 185 -18.40 -33.96 0.48
CA ILE A 185 -18.72 -32.93 1.49
C ILE A 185 -17.96 -31.63 1.29
N MET A 186 -16.91 -31.64 0.44
CA MET A 186 -16.13 -30.46 0.12
C MET A 186 -16.93 -29.44 -0.70
N ASN A 187 -16.57 -28.17 -0.55
CA ASN A 187 -16.96 -27.15 -1.47
C ASN A 187 -15.99 -27.17 -2.67
N SER A 188 -16.50 -27.55 -3.84
CA SER A 188 -15.73 -27.60 -5.09
C SER A 188 -15.62 -26.24 -5.81
N ASN A 189 -16.43 -25.24 -5.40
CA ASN A 189 -16.32 -23.89 -5.93
C ASN A 189 -15.34 -23.08 -5.09
N VAL A 190 -14.06 -23.39 -5.25
CA VAL A 190 -12.98 -22.74 -4.49
C VAL A 190 -12.54 -21.48 -5.22
N THR A 191 -12.49 -20.37 -4.48
CA THR A 191 -11.80 -19.17 -4.95
C THR A 191 -10.31 -19.37 -4.67
N SER A 192 -9.48 -19.35 -5.71
CA SER A 192 -8.01 -19.49 -5.67
C SER A 192 -7.34 -18.38 -6.44
N VAL A 193 -6.08 -18.15 -6.18
CA VAL A 193 -5.21 -17.22 -6.92
C VAL A 193 -4.01 -17.98 -7.49
N THR A 194 -3.34 -17.42 -8.50
CA THR A 194 -2.13 -17.99 -9.07
C THR A 194 -0.89 -17.35 -8.43
N THR A 195 0.25 -18.02 -8.48
CA THR A 195 1.51 -17.53 -7.88
C THR A 195 1.94 -16.15 -8.35
N ASP A 196 1.56 -15.75 -9.56
CA ASP A 196 1.87 -14.45 -10.17
C ASP A 196 0.78 -13.37 -9.94
N THR A 197 -0.28 -13.70 -9.20
CA THR A 197 -1.33 -12.74 -8.83
C THR A 197 -0.76 -11.67 -7.90
N ASN A 198 -0.96 -10.38 -8.25
CA ASN A 198 -0.46 -9.26 -7.44
C ASN A 198 -1.15 -9.20 -6.07
N GLN A 199 -0.42 -8.75 -5.04
CA GLN A 199 -0.89 -8.67 -3.66
C GLN A 199 -2.19 -7.86 -3.48
N ASP A 200 -2.38 -6.79 -4.24
CA ASP A 200 -3.63 -6.00 -4.23
C ASP A 200 -4.85 -6.82 -4.63
N GLU A 201 -4.69 -7.70 -5.64
CA GLU A 201 -5.75 -8.57 -6.12
C GLU A 201 -6.04 -9.67 -5.11
N VAL A 202 -5.00 -10.23 -4.48
CA VAL A 202 -5.14 -11.19 -3.37
C VAL A 202 -5.92 -10.56 -2.21
N ALA A 203 -5.52 -9.36 -1.80
CA ALA A 203 -6.19 -8.59 -0.75
C ALA A 203 -7.65 -8.31 -1.09
N HIS A 204 -7.93 -7.98 -2.37
CA HIS A 204 -9.30 -7.78 -2.85
C HIS A 204 -10.13 -9.06 -2.76
N VAL A 205 -9.59 -10.21 -3.16
CA VAL A 205 -10.25 -11.53 -3.11
C VAL A 205 -10.59 -11.89 -1.65
N ILE A 206 -9.62 -11.84 -0.74
CA ILE A 206 -9.84 -12.17 0.67
C ILE A 206 -10.91 -11.25 1.29
N SER A 207 -10.80 -9.94 1.04
CA SER A 207 -11.78 -8.95 1.54
C SER A 207 -13.17 -9.11 0.93
N GLN A 208 -13.27 -9.40 -0.37
CA GLN A 208 -14.56 -9.55 -1.07
C GLN A 208 -15.34 -10.79 -0.62
N TYR A 209 -14.64 -11.91 -0.44
CA TYR A 209 -15.25 -13.18 -0.08
C TYR A 209 -15.28 -13.45 1.43
N ASN A 210 -14.64 -12.58 2.24
CA ASN A 210 -14.51 -12.71 3.70
C ASN A 210 -13.98 -14.10 4.10
N ILE A 211 -12.94 -14.56 3.43
CA ILE A 211 -12.25 -15.82 3.71
C ILE A 211 -11.03 -15.57 4.59
N LEU A 212 -10.65 -16.54 5.41
CA LEU A 212 -9.51 -16.45 6.32
C LEU A 212 -8.19 -16.81 5.64
N ALA A 213 -8.25 -17.57 4.56
CA ALA A 213 -7.10 -17.90 3.73
C ALA A 213 -7.56 -18.18 2.29
N VAL A 214 -6.72 -17.86 1.31
CA VAL A 214 -6.93 -18.16 -0.10
C VAL A 214 -5.85 -19.13 -0.59
N PRO A 215 -6.21 -20.24 -1.25
CA PRO A 215 -5.22 -21.16 -1.81
C PRO A 215 -4.55 -20.55 -3.03
N VAL A 216 -3.24 -20.76 -3.11
CA VAL A 216 -2.38 -20.38 -4.23
C VAL A 216 -2.11 -21.60 -5.08
N VAL A 217 -2.30 -21.48 -6.39
CA VAL A 217 -2.09 -22.56 -7.33
C VAL A 217 -1.05 -22.20 -8.39
N ASP A 218 -0.35 -23.22 -8.89
CA ASP A 218 0.55 -23.07 -10.01
C ASP A 218 -0.20 -23.05 -11.37
N SER A 219 0.54 -22.97 -12.48
CA SER A 219 0.00 -22.99 -13.83
C SER A 219 -0.73 -24.31 -14.21
N ASN A 220 -0.51 -25.40 -13.47
CA ASN A 220 -1.14 -26.70 -13.64
C ASN A 220 -2.32 -26.89 -12.67
N TYR A 221 -2.66 -25.86 -11.90
CA TYR A 221 -3.68 -25.89 -10.86
C TYR A 221 -3.31 -26.77 -9.66
N ASN A 222 -2.04 -27.04 -9.44
CA ASN A 222 -1.57 -27.69 -8.21
C ASN A 222 -1.56 -26.68 -7.07
N LEU A 223 -1.98 -27.11 -5.89
CA LEU A 223 -1.91 -26.30 -4.68
C LEU A 223 -0.45 -26.20 -4.22
N VAL A 224 0.09 -24.98 -4.15
CA VAL A 224 1.49 -24.71 -3.80
C VAL A 224 1.63 -23.93 -2.49
N GLY A 225 0.59 -23.23 -2.03
CA GLY A 225 0.59 -22.49 -0.78
C GLY A 225 -0.77 -21.92 -0.45
N ILE A 226 -0.82 -21.17 0.62
CA ILE A 226 -1.98 -20.37 1.05
C ILE A 226 -1.50 -18.97 1.42
N VAL A 227 -2.35 -17.96 1.18
CA VAL A 227 -2.15 -16.62 1.74
C VAL A 227 -3.21 -16.39 2.80
N THR A 228 -2.80 -16.02 3.99
CA THR A 228 -3.67 -15.88 5.16
C THR A 228 -4.23 -14.47 5.28
N VAL A 229 -5.25 -14.28 6.11
CA VAL A 229 -5.91 -12.97 6.28
C VAL A 229 -5.07 -11.98 7.08
N ASP A 230 -4.23 -12.45 7.99
CA ASP A 230 -3.30 -11.66 8.79
C ASP A 230 -2.23 -11.01 7.93
N ASP A 231 -1.56 -11.75 7.03
CA ASP A 231 -0.61 -11.19 6.05
C ASP A 231 -1.30 -10.13 5.17
N ILE A 232 -2.51 -10.44 4.74
CA ILE A 232 -3.28 -9.50 3.90
C ILE A 232 -3.74 -8.25 4.65
N ILE A 233 -3.97 -8.32 5.95
CA ILE A 233 -4.23 -7.12 6.77
C ILE A 233 -3.02 -6.18 6.72
N ASP A 234 -1.81 -6.71 6.82
CA ASP A 234 -0.60 -5.90 6.78
C ASP A 234 -0.33 -5.37 5.36
N VAL A 235 -0.52 -6.17 4.31
CA VAL A 235 -0.50 -5.68 2.92
C VAL A 235 -1.48 -4.52 2.71
N ILE A 236 -2.74 -4.64 3.16
CA ILE A 236 -3.73 -3.56 3.03
C ILE A 236 -3.30 -2.28 3.76
N ARG A 237 -2.65 -2.41 4.91
CA ARG A 237 -2.14 -1.26 5.70
C ARG A 237 -0.93 -0.61 5.03
N GLU A 238 -0.02 -1.42 4.51
CA GLU A 238 1.15 -0.94 3.78
C GLU A 238 0.76 -0.21 2.51
N GLU A 239 -0.05 -0.82 1.66
CA GLU A 239 -0.56 -0.21 0.42
C GLU A 239 -1.30 1.10 0.70
N ALA A 240 -2.18 1.13 1.73
CA ALA A 240 -2.87 2.35 2.08
C ALA A 240 -1.90 3.46 2.56
N THR A 241 -0.83 3.08 3.24
CA THR A 241 0.22 4.00 3.71
C THR A 241 1.08 4.48 2.55
N GLU A 242 1.49 3.57 1.65
CA GLU A 242 2.22 3.91 0.43
C GLU A 242 1.43 4.88 -0.45
N ASP A 243 0.17 4.57 -0.73
CA ASP A 243 -0.73 5.45 -1.48
C ASP A 243 -0.76 6.86 -0.87
N PHE A 244 -0.93 6.95 0.46
CA PHE A 244 -0.95 8.22 1.17
C PHE A 244 0.37 8.99 1.04
N LEU A 245 1.51 8.32 1.21
CA LEU A 245 2.83 8.92 1.10
C LEU A 245 3.15 9.37 -0.33
N ARG A 246 2.80 8.56 -1.33
CA ARG A 246 2.93 8.91 -2.75
C ARG A 246 2.08 10.12 -3.11
N MET A 247 0.83 10.15 -2.66
CA MET A 247 -0.05 11.31 -2.85
C MET A 247 0.50 12.59 -2.22
N ALA A 248 1.20 12.46 -1.10
CA ALA A 248 1.88 13.58 -0.44
C ALA A 248 3.23 13.96 -1.09
N GLY A 249 3.73 13.18 -2.05
CA GLY A 249 5.07 13.35 -2.64
C GLY A 249 6.20 13.00 -1.68
N ALA A 250 5.95 12.10 -0.71
CA ALA A 250 6.90 11.69 0.31
C ALA A 250 7.63 10.37 0.00
N GLY A 251 7.35 9.76 -1.16
CA GLY A 251 7.91 8.45 -1.56
C GLY A 251 6.92 7.32 -1.33
N LYS A 252 7.40 6.09 -1.35
CA LYS A 252 6.58 4.87 -1.16
C LYS A 252 6.82 4.14 0.17
N ASP A 253 7.77 4.57 0.94
CA ASP A 253 8.30 3.84 2.07
C ASP A 253 7.47 4.06 3.34
N SER A 254 6.74 3.05 3.76
CA SER A 254 5.89 3.07 4.96
C SER A 254 6.68 3.35 6.25
N GLU A 255 7.95 2.94 6.29
CA GLU A 255 8.84 3.11 7.44
C GLU A 255 9.67 4.41 7.41
N ILE A 256 9.30 5.38 6.57
CA ILE A 256 10.06 6.62 6.37
C ILE A 256 10.40 7.37 7.67
N LEU A 257 9.59 7.23 8.72
CA LEU A 257 9.82 7.85 10.02
C LEU A 257 10.96 7.20 10.82
N LEU A 258 11.28 5.94 10.52
CA LEU A 258 12.36 5.18 11.18
C LEU A 258 13.71 5.39 10.50
N LYS A 259 13.73 5.88 9.26
CA LYS A 259 14.94 6.13 8.49
C LYS A 259 15.71 7.37 8.94
N SER A 260 16.97 7.43 8.55
CA SER A 260 17.83 8.58 8.86
C SER A 260 17.32 9.87 8.21
N THR A 261 17.69 11.03 8.76
CA THR A 261 17.32 12.35 8.21
C THR A 261 17.80 12.52 6.77
N MET A 262 18.96 11.95 6.41
CA MET A 262 19.53 12.06 5.07
C MET A 262 18.72 11.21 4.07
N ASP A 263 18.37 9.98 4.42
CA ASP A 263 17.57 9.09 3.59
C ASP A 263 16.19 9.69 3.33
N ASN A 264 15.56 10.23 4.38
CA ASN A 264 14.30 10.97 4.26
C ASN A 264 14.39 12.17 3.31
N ALA A 265 15.49 12.92 3.37
CA ALA A 265 15.69 14.06 2.46
C ALA A 265 15.87 13.60 1.00
N LEU A 266 16.65 12.54 0.79
CA LEU A 266 16.89 11.98 -0.55
C LEU A 266 15.62 11.38 -1.17
N THR A 267 14.78 10.73 -0.39
CA THR A 267 13.50 10.16 -0.86
C THR A 267 12.53 11.26 -1.34
N ARG A 268 12.50 12.41 -0.68
CA ARG A 268 11.62 13.55 -1.04
C ARG A 268 12.19 14.45 -2.12
N ALA A 269 13.51 14.48 -2.30
CA ALA A 269 14.19 15.38 -3.21
C ALA A 269 13.71 15.30 -4.67
N PRO A 270 13.47 14.14 -5.29
CA PRO A 270 12.98 14.06 -6.68
C PRO A 270 11.62 14.73 -6.87
N TRP A 271 10.69 14.55 -5.92
CA TRP A 271 9.35 15.14 -5.96
C TRP A 271 9.38 16.67 -5.82
N LEU A 272 10.22 17.17 -4.90
CA LEU A 272 10.44 18.60 -4.73
C LEU A 272 11.15 19.21 -5.95
N PHE A 273 12.05 18.48 -6.59
CA PHE A 273 12.69 18.93 -7.83
C PHE A 273 11.67 19.06 -8.97
N ALA A 274 10.73 18.12 -9.11
CA ALA A 274 9.65 18.22 -10.09
C ALA A 274 8.79 19.49 -9.86
N SER A 275 8.43 19.76 -8.60
CA SER A 275 7.69 20.97 -8.21
C SER A 275 8.50 22.25 -8.49
N TRP A 276 9.82 22.22 -8.22
CA TRP A 276 10.71 23.36 -8.52
C TRP A 276 10.76 23.66 -10.01
N VAL A 277 10.90 22.64 -10.87
CA VAL A 277 10.87 22.80 -12.33
C VAL A 277 9.56 23.45 -12.77
N GLY A 278 8.42 23.00 -12.25
CA GLY A 278 7.12 23.58 -12.58
C GLY A 278 6.97 25.03 -12.11
N GLY A 279 7.47 25.35 -10.93
CA GLY A 279 7.51 26.72 -10.41
C GLY A 279 8.34 27.65 -11.32
N VAL A 280 9.49 27.15 -11.81
CA VAL A 280 10.30 27.88 -12.80
C VAL A 280 9.53 28.08 -14.12
N MET A 281 8.80 27.08 -14.60
CA MET A 281 7.97 27.23 -15.80
C MET A 281 6.86 28.26 -15.60
N ALA A 282 6.18 28.24 -14.44
CA ALA A 282 5.17 29.24 -14.09
C ALA A 282 5.79 30.66 -14.03
N MET A 283 7.00 30.81 -13.48
CA MET A 283 7.74 32.06 -13.48
C MET A 283 7.98 32.58 -14.93
N PHE A 284 8.37 31.72 -15.86
CA PHE A 284 8.54 32.13 -17.27
C PHE A 284 7.23 32.59 -17.90
N ILE A 285 6.11 31.93 -17.60
CA ILE A 285 4.79 32.35 -18.08
C ILE A 285 4.44 33.73 -17.51
N ILE A 286 4.60 33.94 -16.21
CA ILE A 286 4.35 35.26 -15.58
C ILE A 286 5.23 36.33 -16.22
N THR A 287 6.50 36.04 -16.49
CA THR A 287 7.42 36.96 -17.15
C THR A 287 6.99 37.26 -18.59
N PHE A 288 6.47 36.27 -19.31
CA PHE A 288 5.95 36.48 -20.67
C PHE A 288 4.75 37.46 -20.70
N PHE A 289 3.93 37.45 -19.66
CA PHE A 289 2.80 38.38 -19.50
C PHE A 289 3.16 39.65 -18.70
N HIS A 290 4.43 40.05 -18.69
CA HIS A 290 4.91 41.21 -17.94
C HIS A 290 4.20 42.51 -18.32
N ASP A 291 3.96 42.75 -19.63
CA ASP A 291 3.32 43.96 -20.10
C ASP A 291 1.87 44.10 -19.63
N GLU A 292 1.13 42.96 -19.56
CA GLU A 292 -0.21 42.91 -19.04
C GLU A 292 -0.21 43.21 -17.53
N LEU A 293 0.77 42.71 -16.79
CA LEU A 293 0.94 42.99 -15.35
C LEU A 293 1.30 44.47 -15.11
N GLN A 294 2.13 45.07 -15.92
CA GLN A 294 2.44 46.51 -15.80
C GLN A 294 1.21 47.40 -16.00
N LYS A 295 0.32 47.02 -16.93
CA LYS A 295 -0.93 47.76 -17.17
C LYS A 295 -1.92 47.63 -16.03
N VAL A 296 -2.03 46.43 -15.40
CA VAL A 296 -2.97 46.16 -14.32
C VAL A 296 -2.25 45.37 -13.21
N LEU A 297 -1.51 46.08 -12.37
CA LEU A 297 -0.72 45.50 -11.27
C LEU A 297 -1.59 44.67 -10.30
N ALA A 298 -2.87 45.03 -10.15
CA ALA A 298 -3.80 44.31 -9.29
C ALA A 298 -3.96 42.81 -9.67
N LEU A 299 -3.71 42.43 -10.92
CA LEU A 299 -3.71 41.02 -11.35
C LEU A 299 -2.74 40.17 -10.53
N ALA A 300 -1.58 40.72 -10.17
CA ALA A 300 -0.57 39.99 -9.39
C ALA A 300 -1.09 39.51 -8.02
N ALA A 301 -1.97 40.31 -7.39
CA ALA A 301 -2.52 39.98 -6.07
C ALA A 301 -3.41 38.73 -6.07
N PHE A 302 -4.02 38.40 -7.21
CA PHE A 302 -4.95 37.25 -7.32
C PHE A 302 -4.29 35.97 -7.81
N ILE A 303 -3.06 36.02 -8.37
CA ILE A 303 -2.32 34.84 -8.85
C ILE A 303 -2.25 33.74 -7.76
N PRO A 304 -1.80 34.02 -6.52
CA PRO A 304 -1.70 32.97 -5.49
C PRO A 304 -3.04 32.31 -5.16
N ILE A 305 -4.14 33.08 -5.19
CA ILE A 305 -5.47 32.57 -4.87
C ILE A 305 -5.99 31.67 -6.00
N VAL A 306 -5.87 32.12 -7.25
CA VAL A 306 -6.32 31.35 -8.43
C VAL A 306 -5.58 30.02 -8.53
N ILE A 307 -4.24 30.04 -8.39
CA ILE A 307 -3.40 28.85 -8.43
C ILE A 307 -3.73 27.95 -7.23
N GLY A 308 -3.72 28.47 -6.02
CA GLY A 308 -3.97 27.70 -4.81
C GLY A 308 -5.33 27.00 -4.81
N MET A 309 -6.39 27.66 -5.30
CA MET A 309 -7.70 27.04 -5.44
C MET A 309 -7.72 25.95 -6.52
N GLY A 310 -7.04 26.18 -7.65
CA GLY A 310 -6.87 25.17 -8.68
C GLY A 310 -6.13 23.94 -8.17
N GLY A 311 -4.99 24.12 -7.51
CA GLY A 311 -4.20 23.03 -6.94
C GLY A 311 -4.98 22.22 -5.89
N ASN A 312 -5.70 22.90 -5.01
CA ASN A 312 -6.51 22.26 -3.97
C ASN A 312 -7.61 21.36 -4.55
N ILE A 313 -8.40 21.86 -5.51
CA ILE A 313 -9.47 21.05 -6.10
C ILE A 313 -8.93 19.90 -6.94
N ALA A 314 -7.80 20.09 -7.63
CA ALA A 314 -7.13 19.03 -8.38
C ALA A 314 -6.68 17.89 -7.44
N THR A 315 -6.05 18.23 -6.32
CA THR A 315 -5.64 17.27 -5.30
C THR A 315 -6.86 16.55 -4.70
N GLN A 316 -7.94 17.27 -4.38
CA GLN A 316 -9.17 16.65 -3.86
C GLN A 316 -9.77 15.65 -4.85
N SER A 317 -9.95 16.05 -6.11
CA SER A 317 -10.50 15.17 -7.15
C SER A 317 -9.59 13.95 -7.37
N SER A 318 -8.29 14.15 -7.45
CA SER A 318 -7.31 13.09 -7.65
C SER A 318 -7.33 12.07 -6.50
N THR A 319 -7.30 12.55 -5.25
CA THR A 319 -7.39 11.70 -4.05
C THR A 319 -8.68 10.87 -4.01
N ILE A 320 -9.83 11.49 -4.34
CA ILE A 320 -11.11 10.79 -4.41
C ILE A 320 -11.09 9.67 -5.46
N ILE A 321 -10.50 9.96 -6.62
CA ILE A 321 -10.42 9.00 -7.72
C ILE A 321 -9.48 7.85 -7.39
N ILE A 322 -8.30 8.10 -6.84
CA ILE A 322 -7.35 7.05 -6.44
C ILE A 322 -8.00 6.15 -5.39
N ARG A 323 -8.59 6.72 -4.35
CA ARG A 323 -9.31 5.92 -3.36
C ARG A 323 -10.47 5.14 -3.97
N GLY A 324 -11.16 5.73 -4.96
CA GLY A 324 -12.21 5.04 -5.71
C GLY A 324 -11.70 3.86 -6.54
N ILE A 325 -10.50 3.97 -7.11
CA ILE A 325 -9.83 2.90 -7.83
C ILE A 325 -9.40 1.80 -6.86
N ALA A 326 -8.67 2.15 -5.81
CA ALA A 326 -8.18 1.21 -4.79
C ALA A 326 -9.30 0.40 -4.11
N THR A 327 -10.48 1.02 -3.93
CA THR A 327 -11.66 0.35 -3.33
C THR A 327 -12.60 -0.31 -4.35
N GLY A 328 -12.23 -0.37 -5.64
CA GLY A 328 -13.06 -0.95 -6.70
C GLY A 328 -14.37 -0.20 -6.99
N ARG A 329 -14.55 1.03 -6.45
CA ARG A 329 -15.77 1.84 -6.63
C ARG A 329 -15.81 2.61 -7.94
N VAL A 330 -14.67 2.78 -8.59
CA VAL A 330 -14.56 3.43 -9.90
C VAL A 330 -14.59 2.37 -10.98
N ASN A 331 -15.65 2.38 -11.79
CA ASN A 331 -15.76 1.49 -12.93
C ASN A 331 -14.89 1.99 -14.10
N MET A 332 -13.82 1.29 -14.41
CA MET A 332 -12.90 1.61 -15.51
C MET A 332 -13.53 1.56 -16.90
N GLN A 333 -14.73 1.01 -17.03
CA GLN A 333 -15.47 1.01 -18.31
C GLN A 333 -16.27 2.30 -18.51
N GLU A 334 -16.54 3.08 -17.46
CA GLU A 334 -17.38 4.27 -17.49
C GLU A 334 -16.62 5.57 -17.15
N LEU A 335 -15.35 5.66 -17.53
CA LEU A 335 -14.46 6.79 -17.20
C LEU A 335 -15.07 8.16 -17.54
N SER A 336 -15.77 8.27 -18.67
CA SER A 336 -16.41 9.53 -19.07
C SER A 336 -17.44 10.02 -18.05
N LYS A 337 -18.22 9.13 -17.44
CA LYS A 337 -19.22 9.50 -16.42
C LYS A 337 -18.53 10.09 -15.17
N VAL A 338 -17.41 9.47 -14.76
CA VAL A 338 -16.63 9.93 -13.61
C VAL A 338 -16.04 11.30 -13.87
N ILE A 339 -15.39 11.49 -15.04
CA ILE A 339 -14.79 12.77 -15.44
C ILE A 339 -15.87 13.87 -15.53
N PHE A 340 -17.01 13.61 -16.17
CA PHE A 340 -18.09 14.59 -16.25
C PHE A 340 -18.72 14.92 -14.89
N LYS A 341 -18.73 13.98 -13.93
CA LYS A 341 -19.19 14.23 -12.58
C LYS A 341 -18.27 15.22 -11.88
N GLU A 342 -16.96 14.98 -11.88
CA GLU A 342 -15.95 15.84 -11.24
C GLU A 342 -15.86 17.22 -11.94
N MET A 343 -15.97 17.26 -13.26
CA MET A 343 -16.06 18.51 -14.00
C MET A 343 -17.26 19.38 -13.55
N ARG A 344 -18.43 18.76 -13.28
CA ARG A 344 -19.58 19.49 -12.73
C ARG A 344 -19.33 19.97 -11.31
N VAL A 345 -18.64 19.18 -10.49
CA VAL A 345 -18.23 19.61 -9.13
C VAL A 345 -17.32 20.83 -9.24
N GLY A 346 -16.31 20.78 -10.12
CA GLY A 346 -15.43 21.90 -10.40
C GLY A 346 -16.18 23.15 -10.89
N LEU A 347 -17.17 22.97 -11.77
CA LEU A 347 -18.02 24.06 -12.27
C LEU A 347 -18.85 24.71 -11.16
N ILE A 348 -19.47 23.91 -10.29
CA ILE A 348 -20.29 24.41 -9.16
C ILE A 348 -19.40 25.19 -8.19
N LEU A 349 -18.31 24.58 -7.73
CA LEU A 349 -17.39 25.22 -6.79
C LEU A 349 -16.70 26.42 -7.41
N GLY A 350 -16.28 26.33 -8.67
CA GLY A 350 -15.69 27.42 -9.43
C GLY A 350 -16.66 28.61 -9.59
N THR A 351 -17.95 28.34 -9.79
CA THR A 351 -18.99 29.40 -9.82
C THR A 351 -19.12 30.08 -8.46
N VAL A 352 -19.24 29.33 -7.38
CA VAL A 352 -19.40 29.88 -6.03
C VAL A 352 -18.18 30.71 -5.62
N TYR A 353 -16.99 30.13 -5.70
CA TYR A 353 -15.77 30.83 -5.29
C TYR A 353 -15.33 31.91 -6.27
N GLY A 354 -15.59 31.71 -7.57
CA GLY A 354 -15.38 32.73 -8.60
C GLY A 354 -16.26 33.96 -8.38
N LEU A 355 -17.53 33.74 -7.98
CA LEU A 355 -18.42 34.86 -7.63
C LEU A 355 -17.92 35.59 -6.38
N PHE A 356 -17.55 34.87 -5.31
CA PHE A 356 -17.05 35.52 -4.09
C PHE A 356 -15.78 36.34 -4.35
N LEU A 357 -14.78 35.72 -5.05
CA LEU A 357 -13.54 36.44 -5.32
C LEU A 357 -13.69 37.52 -6.35
N GLY A 358 -14.57 37.32 -7.34
CA GLY A 358 -14.93 38.37 -8.33
C GLY A 358 -15.60 39.58 -7.69
N LEU A 359 -16.53 39.39 -6.76
CA LEU A 359 -17.14 40.48 -5.99
C LEU A 359 -16.11 41.18 -5.10
N LEU A 360 -15.23 40.43 -4.43
CA LEU A 360 -14.14 41.02 -3.65
C LEU A 360 -13.22 41.88 -4.49
N ALA A 361 -12.86 41.40 -5.68
CA ALA A 361 -12.04 42.16 -6.62
C ALA A 361 -12.77 43.40 -7.15
N PHE A 362 -14.08 43.31 -7.43
CA PHE A 362 -14.88 44.40 -7.90
C PHE A 362 -14.99 45.53 -6.87
N PHE A 363 -15.26 45.21 -5.61
CA PHE A 363 -15.38 46.24 -4.55
C PHE A 363 -14.02 46.73 -4.04
N GLY A 364 -12.99 45.87 -4.04
CA GLY A 364 -11.66 46.20 -3.51
C GLY A 364 -10.79 47.01 -4.47
N TYR A 365 -11.04 46.91 -5.78
CA TYR A 365 -10.25 47.55 -6.85
C TYR A 365 -11.14 48.28 -7.84
N ALA A 366 -11.94 49.21 -7.35
CA ALA A 366 -12.98 49.93 -8.09
C ALA A 366 -12.46 50.70 -9.33
N GLU A 367 -11.17 51.04 -9.38
CA GLU A 367 -10.55 51.75 -10.50
C GLU A 367 -10.43 50.88 -11.76
N THR A 368 -10.48 49.52 -11.63
CA THR A 368 -10.38 48.59 -12.73
C THR A 368 -11.70 47.88 -12.97
N GLN A 369 -12.57 48.47 -13.79
CA GLN A 369 -13.98 48.07 -13.99
C GLN A 369 -14.24 46.59 -14.25
N TYR A 370 -13.31 45.90 -14.92
CA TYR A 370 -13.49 44.50 -15.33
C TYR A 370 -12.68 43.50 -14.51
N LEU A 371 -11.88 43.94 -13.53
CA LEU A 371 -11.04 43.06 -12.73
C LEU A 371 -11.84 41.97 -12.03
N GLY A 372 -13.00 42.30 -11.47
CA GLY A 372 -13.89 41.37 -10.83
C GLY A 372 -14.39 40.24 -11.75
N LEU A 373 -14.67 40.58 -13.02
CA LEU A 373 -15.07 39.59 -14.02
C LEU A 373 -13.89 38.71 -14.41
N VAL A 374 -12.70 39.30 -14.63
CA VAL A 374 -11.47 38.52 -14.94
C VAL A 374 -11.18 37.51 -13.84
N VAL A 375 -11.15 37.94 -12.60
CA VAL A 375 -10.85 37.08 -11.45
C VAL A 375 -11.91 36.01 -11.28
N GLY A 376 -13.21 36.39 -11.35
CA GLY A 376 -14.31 35.45 -11.20
C GLY A 376 -14.32 34.35 -12.26
N PHE A 377 -14.20 34.75 -13.55
CA PHE A 377 -14.14 33.78 -14.65
C PHE A 377 -12.89 32.92 -14.61
N SER A 378 -11.75 33.47 -14.18
CA SER A 378 -10.50 32.72 -14.04
C SER A 378 -10.60 31.64 -12.99
N VAL A 379 -11.15 31.95 -11.81
CA VAL A 379 -11.39 30.95 -10.74
C VAL A 379 -12.35 29.88 -11.24
N LEU A 380 -13.46 30.25 -11.86
CA LEU A 380 -14.41 29.29 -12.43
C LEU A 380 -13.75 28.35 -13.45
N PHE A 381 -13.01 28.91 -14.39
CA PHE A 381 -12.35 28.11 -15.43
C PHE A 381 -11.24 27.24 -14.86
N VAL A 382 -10.34 27.80 -14.03
CA VAL A 382 -9.21 27.06 -13.45
C VAL A 382 -9.69 25.94 -12.52
N MET A 383 -10.70 26.19 -11.67
CA MET A 383 -11.25 25.13 -10.82
C MET A 383 -11.93 24.01 -11.60
N THR A 384 -12.66 24.35 -12.68
CA THR A 384 -13.31 23.34 -13.55
C THR A 384 -12.26 22.51 -14.29
N MET A 385 -11.25 23.15 -14.84
CA MET A 385 -10.14 22.51 -15.51
C MET A 385 -9.34 21.63 -14.54
N ALA A 386 -9.04 22.15 -13.36
CA ALA A 386 -8.27 21.47 -12.33
C ALA A 386 -8.97 20.21 -11.80
N ALA A 387 -10.27 20.26 -11.52
CA ALA A 387 -11.05 19.07 -11.16
C ALA A 387 -11.06 18.03 -12.28
N THR A 388 -11.15 18.46 -13.53
CA THR A 388 -11.12 17.58 -14.70
C THR A 388 -9.76 16.92 -14.87
N VAL A 389 -8.66 17.68 -14.81
CA VAL A 389 -7.28 17.17 -14.94
C VAL A 389 -6.94 16.27 -13.77
N GLY A 390 -7.26 16.67 -12.53
CA GLY A 390 -7.05 15.88 -11.32
C GLY A 390 -7.77 14.52 -11.34
N THR A 391 -8.89 14.44 -12.05
CA THR A 391 -9.60 13.17 -12.29
C THR A 391 -9.01 12.37 -13.45
N PHE A 392 -8.72 13.05 -14.54
CA PHE A 392 -8.31 12.41 -15.81
C PHE A 392 -6.95 11.74 -15.70
N VAL A 393 -5.99 12.39 -15.04
CA VAL A 393 -4.61 11.89 -14.95
C VAL A 393 -4.51 10.55 -14.23
N PRO A 394 -5.05 10.34 -13.00
CA PRO A 394 -5.02 9.04 -12.34
C PRO A 394 -5.72 7.93 -13.14
N LEU A 395 -6.86 8.25 -13.77
CA LEU A 395 -7.61 7.29 -14.58
C LEU A 395 -6.83 6.81 -15.80
N ILE A 396 -6.10 7.72 -16.46
CA ILE A 396 -5.25 7.34 -17.60
C ILE A 396 -4.06 6.50 -17.15
N LEU A 397 -3.39 6.88 -16.06
CA LEU A 397 -2.26 6.12 -15.55
C LEU A 397 -2.66 4.69 -15.19
N LYS A 398 -3.78 4.52 -14.48
CA LYS A 398 -4.30 3.17 -14.19
C LYS A 398 -4.63 2.38 -15.46
N ARG A 399 -5.18 3.04 -16.48
CA ARG A 399 -5.46 2.37 -17.77
C ARG A 399 -4.19 1.97 -18.53
N LEU A 400 -3.10 2.65 -18.30
CA LEU A 400 -1.78 2.34 -18.88
C LEU A 400 -0.97 1.38 -17.99
N ASN A 401 -1.59 0.81 -16.93
CA ASN A 401 -0.96 -0.04 -15.92
C ASN A 401 0.17 0.65 -15.13
N PHE A 402 0.09 1.98 -14.98
CA PHE A 402 0.93 2.71 -14.05
C PHE A 402 0.19 2.94 -12.74
N ASP A 403 0.95 3.07 -11.66
CA ASP A 403 0.39 3.43 -10.36
C ASP A 403 -0.25 4.84 -10.42
N ALA A 404 -1.55 4.87 -10.09
CA ALA A 404 -2.32 6.11 -10.11
C ALA A 404 -1.93 7.09 -9.00
N ALA A 405 -1.37 6.60 -7.88
CA ALA A 405 -0.96 7.43 -6.74
C ALA A 405 0.21 8.36 -7.09
N ILE A 406 1.09 7.95 -8.00
CA ILE A 406 2.21 8.77 -8.50
C ILE A 406 1.72 10.11 -9.11
N ALA A 407 0.51 10.12 -9.67
CA ALA A 407 -0.03 11.27 -10.37
C ALA A 407 -0.50 12.41 -9.46
N THR A 408 -0.79 12.13 -8.19
CA THR A 408 -1.51 13.10 -7.34
C THR A 408 -0.65 14.17 -6.73
N GLY A 409 0.52 13.84 -6.30
CA GLY A 409 1.38 14.76 -5.58
C GLY A 409 1.82 15.95 -6.44
N PRO A 410 3.09 16.26 -6.44
CA PRO A 410 3.66 17.40 -7.15
C PRO A 410 3.35 17.46 -8.65
N PHE A 411 3.05 16.31 -9.29
CA PHE A 411 2.80 16.26 -10.73
C PHE A 411 1.48 16.96 -11.12
N VAL A 412 0.37 16.64 -10.44
CA VAL A 412 -0.93 17.27 -10.72
C VAL A 412 -0.91 18.72 -10.29
N THR A 413 -0.43 19.05 -9.09
CA THR A 413 -0.38 20.43 -8.59
C THR A 413 0.49 21.31 -9.49
N THR A 414 1.67 20.84 -9.87
CA THR A 414 2.57 21.55 -10.78
C THR A 414 1.94 21.79 -12.16
N SER A 415 1.24 20.78 -12.70
CA SER A 415 0.53 20.93 -13.97
C SER A 415 -0.55 22.02 -13.87
N ILE A 416 -1.27 22.06 -12.76
CA ILE A 416 -2.31 23.08 -12.54
C ILE A 416 -1.71 24.46 -12.30
N ASP A 417 -0.57 24.57 -11.63
CA ASP A 417 0.14 25.83 -11.46
C ASP A 417 0.50 26.44 -12.82
N ILE A 418 1.04 25.65 -13.73
CA ILE A 418 1.40 26.07 -15.09
C ILE A 418 0.15 26.46 -15.91
N LEU A 419 -0.80 25.53 -16.01
CA LEU A 419 -2.01 25.70 -16.82
C LEU A 419 -2.93 26.79 -16.23
N GLY A 420 -3.00 26.88 -14.90
CA GLY A 420 -3.81 27.86 -14.19
C GLY A 420 -3.30 29.29 -14.40
N VAL A 421 -1.97 29.51 -14.28
CA VAL A 421 -1.35 30.80 -14.58
C VAL A 421 -1.59 31.20 -16.02
N LEU A 422 -1.35 30.28 -16.95
CA LEU A 422 -1.55 30.52 -18.38
C LEU A 422 -3.01 30.90 -18.66
N ALA A 423 -3.96 30.11 -18.16
CA ALA A 423 -5.40 30.40 -18.32
C ALA A 423 -5.79 31.75 -17.71
N TYR A 424 -5.29 32.08 -16.52
CA TYR A 424 -5.52 33.32 -15.85
C TYR A 424 -5.12 34.53 -16.72
N PHE A 425 -3.92 34.52 -17.23
CA PHE A 425 -3.43 35.62 -18.10
C PHE A 425 -4.13 35.70 -19.47
N LEU A 426 -4.47 34.56 -20.07
CA LEU A 426 -5.21 34.53 -21.33
C LEU A 426 -6.63 35.11 -21.13
N ILE A 427 -7.31 34.81 -20.03
CA ILE A 427 -8.61 35.38 -19.67
C ILE A 427 -8.46 36.90 -19.42
N ALA A 428 -7.44 37.27 -18.62
CA ALA A 428 -7.16 38.70 -18.35
C ALA A 428 -6.92 39.48 -19.63
N LYS A 429 -6.07 38.97 -20.52
CA LYS A 429 -5.77 39.60 -21.83
C LYS A 429 -7.01 39.75 -22.69
N SER A 430 -7.86 38.72 -22.74
CA SER A 430 -9.08 38.72 -23.54
C SER A 430 -10.13 39.71 -23.02
N LEU A 431 -10.36 39.75 -21.71
CA LEU A 431 -11.43 40.56 -21.12
C LEU A 431 -11.06 42.02 -20.87
N LEU A 432 -9.77 42.32 -20.68
CA LEU A 432 -9.27 43.68 -20.47
C LEU A 432 -8.77 44.33 -21.76
N ASN A 433 -8.78 43.61 -22.89
CA ASN A 433 -8.22 44.07 -24.18
C ASN A 433 -6.77 44.59 -24.04
N LEU A 434 -5.94 43.83 -23.28
CA LEU A 434 -4.57 44.20 -22.96
C LEU A 434 -3.58 43.90 -24.10
#